data_595f9e4f053757679dbb2a7cfb7c2580
#
_entry.id   595f9e4f053757679dbb2a7cfb7c2580
#
_cell.length_a   1.000
_cell.length_b   1.000
_cell.length_c   1.000
_cell.angle_alpha   90.00
_cell.angle_beta   90.00
_cell.angle_gamma   90.00
#
_symmetry.space_group_name_H-M   'P 1'
#
loop_
_entity.id
_entity.type
_entity.pdbx_description
1 polymer ?
#
loop_
_entity_poly.entity_id
_entity_poly.type
_entity_poly.pdbx_seq_one_letter_code
_entity_poly.pdbx_strand_id
1 'polypeptide(L)'
;MLLTSCGTGPNDPDASETAGASAAPSGTAASGPDSSATASATGPSPTAEDAPLDGLVIAVDPGHNGGNSGDPAAINAEVPDGRGGTKACNTVGTQTDDGYPEHRFNWETAQALQEALEEAGAEVVLSRNSDDGVGPCVDERGGFADDADALVSLHANGTEDRSAHGFHVVAAPAGEHADEETAEASEQLASALVDALEDEDFAPNPAYDSPVVRSDLSTLNHASVPAVLLEAGEMRNADDAALLESSDGQERIADAIVDALVEVLDP
;
A
#
# COMPACT_ATOMS: atom_id res chain seq x y z
N MET A 1 6.33 17.98 -50.83
CA MET A 1 5.93 17.12 -51.95
C MET A 1 4.79 16.27 -51.44
N LEU A 2 3.61 16.59 -51.94
CA LEU A 2 2.31 15.92 -51.62
C LEU A 2 2.34 14.47 -52.07
N LEU A 3 1.61 13.62 -51.37
CA LEU A 3 0.60 12.72 -51.98
C LEU A 3 -0.29 12.09 -50.90
N THR A 4 -1.50 12.49 -50.96
CA THR A 4 -2.75 11.95 -50.43
C THR A 4 -3.09 10.57 -50.98
N SER A 5 -3.74 9.70 -50.23
CA SER A 5 -4.74 8.80 -50.77
C SER A 5 -5.75 8.40 -49.69
N CYS A 6 -7.01 8.76 -49.96
CA CYS A 6 -8.25 8.34 -49.32
C CYS A 6 -8.67 6.93 -49.76
N GLY A 7 -9.35 6.20 -48.88
CA GLY A 7 -10.10 5.00 -49.25
C GLY A 7 -11.25 4.75 -48.25
N THR A 8 -12.46 5.06 -48.70
CA THR A 8 -13.77 5.05 -48.03
C THR A 8 -14.39 3.66 -47.94
N GLY A 9 -15.06 3.35 -46.85
CA GLY A 9 -16.16 2.52 -46.41
C GLY A 9 -17.05 1.77 -47.43
N PRO A 10 -18.26 1.36 -47.12
CA PRO A 10 -18.89 0.86 -45.87
C PRO A 10 -19.61 -0.51 -46.12
N ASN A 11 -20.21 -1.11 -45.11
CA ASN A 11 -21.57 -1.69 -45.12
C ASN A 11 -21.85 -2.59 -43.91
N ASP A 12 -22.78 -2.15 -43.08
CA ASP A 12 -23.82 -2.95 -42.44
C ASP A 12 -24.88 -3.36 -43.51
N PRO A 13 -25.84 -4.26 -43.27
CA PRO A 13 -26.60 -4.53 -42.06
C PRO A 13 -27.17 -5.97 -41.90
N ASP A 14 -27.81 -6.15 -40.78
CA ASP A 14 -29.19 -6.71 -40.62
C ASP A 14 -29.37 -8.07 -39.93
N ALA A 15 -30.00 -7.94 -38.79
CA ALA A 15 -31.15 -8.60 -38.18
C ALA A 15 -31.39 -10.13 -38.35
N SER A 16 -31.67 -10.79 -37.23
CA SER A 16 -33.01 -11.38 -37.04
C SER A 16 -33.19 -11.99 -35.64
N GLU A 17 -34.28 -11.58 -35.00
CA GLU A 17 -34.91 -12.17 -33.83
C GLU A 17 -35.33 -13.63 -34.04
N THR A 18 -35.37 -14.43 -32.97
CA THR A 18 -36.51 -15.30 -32.67
C THR A 18 -36.60 -15.63 -31.17
N ALA A 19 -37.75 -15.30 -30.64
CA ALA A 19 -38.25 -15.66 -29.33
C ALA A 19 -38.70 -17.14 -29.32
N GLY A 20 -38.55 -17.79 -28.15
CA GLY A 20 -39.11 -19.11 -27.87
C GLY A 20 -39.32 -19.30 -26.37
N ALA A 21 -40.54 -19.06 -25.93
CA ALA A 21 -41.05 -19.43 -24.60
C ALA A 21 -41.48 -20.90 -24.61
N SER A 22 -41.23 -21.65 -23.49
CA SER A 22 -42.23 -22.57 -22.94
C SER A 22 -41.78 -23.29 -21.67
N ALA A 23 -42.61 -23.15 -20.65
CA ALA A 23 -43.15 -24.13 -19.67
C ALA A 23 -42.25 -24.84 -18.68
N ALA A 24 -42.58 -24.56 -17.41
CA ALA A 24 -42.33 -25.39 -16.27
C ALA A 24 -43.19 -26.68 -16.27
N PRO A 25 -42.81 -27.70 -15.51
CA PRO A 25 -43.79 -28.37 -14.64
C PRO A 25 -43.38 -28.45 -13.16
N SER A 26 -44.41 -28.33 -12.35
CA SER A 26 -44.44 -28.61 -10.93
C SER A 26 -44.16 -30.08 -10.62
N GLY A 27 -43.44 -30.35 -9.54
CA GLY A 27 -43.20 -31.70 -9.02
C GLY A 27 -42.88 -31.70 -7.54
N THR A 28 -43.90 -31.90 -6.76
CA THR A 28 -44.07 -32.61 -5.48
C THR A 28 -42.92 -32.72 -4.46
N ALA A 29 -43.25 -32.31 -3.23
CA ALA A 29 -42.52 -32.53 -1.99
C ALA A 29 -42.24 -34.00 -1.66
N ALA A 30 -41.03 -34.24 -1.07
CA ALA A 30 -40.78 -35.39 -0.22
C ALA A 30 -39.96 -34.94 1.00
N SER A 31 -40.57 -35.19 2.17
CA SER A 31 -40.01 -34.93 3.50
C SER A 31 -39.02 -36.01 3.93
N GLY A 32 -37.93 -35.60 4.63
CA GLY A 32 -37.21 -36.37 5.64
C GLY A 32 -35.73 -36.58 5.38
N PRO A 33 -34.89 -36.86 6.39
CA PRO A 33 -35.01 -36.48 7.79
C PRO A 33 -33.77 -35.68 8.29
N ASP A 34 -33.96 -35.05 9.40
CA ASP A 34 -33.03 -34.63 10.46
C ASP A 34 -31.54 -35.00 10.25
N SER A 35 -30.71 -33.97 10.02
CA SER A 35 -29.27 -34.08 10.20
C SER A 35 -28.86 -33.02 11.23
N SER A 36 -28.50 -33.53 12.38
CA SER A 36 -27.89 -32.82 13.50
C SER A 36 -26.89 -31.78 13.02
N ALA A 37 -27.19 -30.52 13.29
CA ALA A 37 -26.23 -29.44 13.22
C ALA A 37 -25.17 -29.69 14.30
N THR A 38 -23.96 -30.05 13.87
CA THR A 38 -22.77 -29.93 14.71
C THR A 38 -22.54 -28.45 14.93
N ALA A 39 -22.79 -27.98 16.15
CA ALA A 39 -22.43 -26.65 16.60
C ALA A 39 -20.89 -26.55 16.51
N SER A 40 -20.38 -25.81 15.57
CA SER A 40 -19.01 -25.28 15.62
C SER A 40 -18.95 -24.41 16.88
N ALA A 41 -18.12 -24.81 17.81
CA ALA A 41 -17.77 -23.99 18.96
C ALA A 41 -17.04 -22.76 18.44
N THR A 42 -17.76 -21.64 18.34
CA THR A 42 -17.16 -20.32 18.30
C THR A 42 -16.48 -20.14 19.65
N GLY A 43 -15.15 -20.20 19.66
CA GLY A 43 -14.37 -19.70 20.79
C GLY A 43 -14.73 -18.22 21.02
N PRO A 44 -14.54 -17.71 22.24
CA PRO A 44 -14.77 -16.28 22.47
C PRO A 44 -13.88 -15.51 21.52
N SER A 45 -14.45 -14.57 20.75
CA SER A 45 -13.66 -13.52 20.11
C SER A 45 -12.85 -12.82 21.21
N PRO A 46 -11.57 -12.49 20.99
CA PRO A 46 -10.82 -11.69 21.93
C PRO A 46 -11.64 -10.46 22.29
N THR A 47 -11.70 -10.14 23.57
CA THR A 47 -12.32 -8.90 24.04
C THR A 47 -11.37 -7.77 23.67
N ALA A 48 -11.89 -6.59 23.30
CA ALA A 48 -11.12 -5.43 22.85
C ALA A 48 -10.01 -4.98 23.84
N GLU A 49 -9.99 -5.51 25.06
CA GLU A 49 -8.97 -5.25 26.11
C GLU A 49 -7.70 -6.11 25.97
N ASP A 50 -7.62 -7.00 24.97
CA ASP A 50 -6.47 -7.90 24.74
C ASP A 50 -5.82 -7.68 23.34
N ALA A 51 -6.21 -6.63 22.62
CA ALA A 51 -5.64 -6.34 21.30
C ALA A 51 -4.28 -5.61 21.47
N PRO A 52 -3.20 -6.06 20.79
CA PRO A 52 -1.85 -5.58 21.07
C PRO A 52 -1.62 -4.10 20.75
N LEU A 53 -2.44 -3.51 19.87
CA LEU A 53 -2.34 -2.10 19.49
C LEU A 53 -3.54 -1.26 20.01
N ASP A 54 -4.28 -1.74 21.03
CA ASP A 54 -5.45 -1.03 21.55
C ASP A 54 -5.06 0.33 22.12
N GLY A 55 -5.77 1.37 21.66
CA GLY A 55 -5.56 2.75 22.06
C GLY A 55 -4.43 3.48 21.33
N LEU A 56 -3.74 2.83 20.39
CA LEU A 56 -2.73 3.46 19.52
C LEU A 56 -3.35 3.97 18.21
N VAL A 57 -2.78 5.03 17.68
CA VAL A 57 -3.14 5.63 16.38
C VAL A 57 -1.99 5.40 15.40
N ILE A 58 -2.23 4.67 14.33
CA ILE A 58 -1.23 4.40 13.29
C ILE A 58 -1.56 5.19 12.03
N ALA A 59 -0.61 6.02 11.61
CA ALA A 59 -0.68 6.75 10.35
C ALA A 59 -0.15 5.88 9.21
N VAL A 60 -0.94 5.71 8.15
CA VAL A 60 -0.54 4.98 6.95
C VAL A 60 -0.57 5.92 5.75
N ASP A 61 0.54 6.01 5.05
CA ASP A 61 0.69 6.83 3.85
C ASP A 61 0.82 5.95 2.61
N PRO A 62 -0.27 5.72 1.85
CA PRO A 62 -0.16 5.09 0.53
C PRO A 62 0.50 6.06 -0.44
N GLY A 63 1.77 5.86 -0.80
CA GLY A 63 2.53 6.74 -1.67
C GLY A 63 1.86 7.02 -3.02
N HIS A 64 2.19 8.15 -3.64
CA HIS A 64 1.64 8.58 -4.94
C HIS A 64 0.11 8.77 -4.97
N ASN A 65 -0.45 8.96 -6.16
CA ASN A 65 -1.90 8.99 -6.43
C ASN A 65 -2.17 8.74 -7.91
N GLY A 66 -3.30 8.14 -8.22
CA GLY A 66 -3.67 7.75 -9.59
C GLY A 66 -3.83 8.92 -10.57
N GLY A 67 -4.17 10.11 -10.09
CA GLY A 67 -4.29 11.32 -10.91
C GLY A 67 -2.99 12.10 -11.13
N ASN A 68 -1.88 11.73 -10.50
CA ASN A 68 -0.62 12.47 -10.56
C ASN A 68 -0.10 12.67 -11.99
N SER A 69 -0.22 11.65 -12.85
CA SER A 69 0.19 11.74 -14.25
C SER A 69 -0.64 12.73 -15.08
N GLY A 70 -1.85 13.04 -14.62
CA GLY A 70 -2.79 13.96 -15.28
C GLY A 70 -2.55 15.43 -14.95
N ASP A 71 -1.84 15.75 -13.87
CA ASP A 71 -1.55 17.12 -13.44
C ASP A 71 -0.06 17.35 -13.12
N PRO A 72 0.81 17.41 -14.15
CA PRO A 72 2.23 17.68 -13.96
C PRO A 72 2.52 19.05 -13.29
N ALA A 73 1.60 20.02 -13.38
CA ALA A 73 1.80 21.32 -12.77
C ALA A 73 1.65 21.23 -11.23
N ALA A 74 0.67 20.47 -10.76
CA ALA A 74 0.47 20.26 -9.34
C ALA A 74 1.63 19.44 -8.74
N ILE A 75 1.99 18.30 -9.32
CA ILE A 75 3.02 17.41 -8.73
C ILE A 75 4.44 17.97 -8.83
N ASN A 76 4.72 18.91 -9.73
CA ASN A 76 6.02 19.59 -9.81
C ASN A 76 6.05 20.93 -9.06
N ALA A 77 4.99 21.30 -8.33
CA ALA A 77 5.05 22.45 -7.43
C ALA A 77 6.14 22.22 -6.37
N GLU A 78 6.91 23.27 -6.04
CA GLU A 78 7.95 23.13 -5.02
C GLU A 78 7.33 23.19 -3.62
N VAL A 79 7.69 22.24 -2.77
CA VAL A 79 7.32 22.15 -1.35
C VAL A 79 8.57 22.00 -0.49
N PRO A 80 8.52 22.28 0.81
CA PRO A 80 9.66 22.05 1.72
C PRO A 80 10.12 20.59 1.70
N ASP A 81 11.43 20.38 1.85
CA ASP A 81 11.99 19.02 1.95
C ASP A 81 12.22 18.55 3.40
N GLY A 82 11.90 19.41 4.39
CA GLY A 82 12.13 19.14 5.82
C GLY A 82 13.60 19.25 6.24
N ARG A 83 14.50 19.73 5.35
CA ARG A 83 15.95 19.91 5.61
C ARG A 83 16.45 21.30 5.17
N GLY A 84 15.53 22.24 4.97
CA GLY A 84 15.83 23.63 4.60
C GLY A 84 15.94 23.89 3.10
N GLY A 85 15.63 22.91 2.26
CA GLY A 85 15.49 23.00 0.81
C GLY A 85 14.06 22.84 0.33
N THR A 86 13.91 22.59 -0.98
CA THR A 86 12.64 22.28 -1.61
C THR A 86 12.76 21.06 -2.54
N LYS A 87 11.64 20.37 -2.78
CA LYS A 87 11.52 19.34 -3.80
C LYS A 87 10.14 19.38 -4.46
N ALA A 88 9.92 18.56 -5.47
CA ALA A 88 8.61 18.44 -6.10
C ALA A 88 7.57 17.91 -5.11
N CYS A 89 6.35 18.44 -5.19
CA CYS A 89 5.20 18.04 -4.38
C CYS A 89 4.97 16.52 -4.40
N ASN A 90 5.11 15.87 -5.56
CA ASN A 90 4.94 14.44 -5.69
C ASN A 90 5.61 13.93 -6.98
N THR A 91 5.49 12.62 -7.25
CA THR A 91 5.85 11.98 -8.52
C THR A 91 4.73 11.05 -8.97
N VAL A 92 4.84 10.50 -10.16
CA VAL A 92 3.84 9.56 -10.70
C VAL A 92 4.04 8.14 -10.19
N GLY A 93 5.22 7.86 -9.60
CA GLY A 93 5.59 6.49 -9.24
C GLY A 93 6.07 5.66 -10.44
N THR A 94 6.25 4.39 -10.21
CA THR A 94 6.64 3.38 -11.23
C THR A 94 5.45 2.48 -11.59
N GLN A 95 5.71 1.41 -12.34
CA GLN A 95 4.74 0.37 -12.67
C GLN A 95 5.45 -0.92 -13.07
N THR A 96 4.74 -2.05 -12.98
CA THR A 96 5.21 -3.33 -13.52
C THR A 96 5.33 -3.28 -15.05
N ASP A 97 5.99 -4.28 -15.64
CA ASP A 97 6.10 -4.38 -17.11
C ASP A 97 4.72 -4.61 -17.77
N ASP A 98 3.76 -5.19 -17.05
CA ASP A 98 2.38 -5.39 -17.50
C ASP A 98 1.47 -4.16 -17.25
N GLY A 99 2.01 -3.11 -16.61
CA GLY A 99 1.35 -1.82 -16.45
C GLY A 99 0.51 -1.67 -15.18
N TYR A 100 0.73 -2.50 -14.17
CA TYR A 100 0.16 -2.31 -12.84
C TYR A 100 0.92 -1.19 -12.11
N PRO A 101 0.27 -0.06 -11.76
CA PRO A 101 0.97 1.11 -11.27
C PRO A 101 1.22 1.03 -9.76
N GLU A 102 2.32 1.63 -9.31
CA GLU A 102 2.73 1.69 -7.90
C GLU A 102 1.67 2.34 -7.00
N HIS A 103 1.06 3.46 -7.42
CA HIS A 103 0.04 4.15 -6.63
C HIS A 103 -1.16 3.23 -6.29
N ARG A 104 -1.47 2.28 -7.17
CA ARG A 104 -2.52 1.30 -6.98
C ARG A 104 -2.09 0.21 -6.00
N PHE A 105 -0.87 -0.32 -6.15
CA PHE A 105 -0.27 -1.23 -5.18
C PHE A 105 -0.29 -0.61 -3.78
N ASN A 106 0.22 0.60 -3.63
CA ASN A 106 0.26 1.31 -2.34
C ASN A 106 -1.13 1.47 -1.74
N TRP A 107 -2.13 1.76 -2.57
CA TRP A 107 -3.52 1.92 -2.12
C TRP A 107 -4.14 0.59 -1.68
N GLU A 108 -4.01 -0.47 -2.48
CA GLU A 108 -4.56 -1.78 -2.19
C GLU A 108 -3.89 -2.39 -0.94
N THR A 109 -2.57 -2.28 -0.80
CA THR A 109 -1.83 -2.71 0.40
C THR A 109 -2.23 -1.89 1.64
N ALA A 110 -2.42 -0.58 1.50
CA ALA A 110 -2.86 0.25 2.63
C ALA A 110 -4.27 -0.14 3.13
N GLN A 111 -5.15 -0.61 2.26
CA GLN A 111 -6.46 -1.10 2.68
C GLN A 111 -6.35 -2.43 3.45
N ALA A 112 -5.50 -3.37 2.99
CA ALA A 112 -5.22 -4.60 3.72
C ALA A 112 -4.56 -4.29 5.08
N LEU A 113 -3.61 -3.36 5.11
CA LEU A 113 -2.95 -2.92 6.34
C LEU A 113 -3.94 -2.26 7.32
N GLN A 114 -4.85 -1.43 6.82
CA GLN A 114 -5.88 -0.82 7.66
C GLN A 114 -6.75 -1.90 8.33
N GLU A 115 -7.21 -2.90 7.57
CA GLU A 115 -8.01 -3.99 8.13
C GLU A 115 -7.23 -4.76 9.20
N ALA A 116 -5.96 -5.10 8.96
CA ALA A 116 -5.11 -5.83 9.89
C ALA A 116 -4.80 -5.02 11.17
N LEU A 117 -4.53 -3.71 11.05
CA LEU A 117 -4.30 -2.82 12.18
C LEU A 117 -5.56 -2.63 13.05
N GLU A 118 -6.73 -2.45 12.41
CA GLU A 118 -8.01 -2.34 13.11
C GLU A 118 -8.36 -3.66 13.83
N GLU A 119 -8.03 -4.83 13.27
CA GLU A 119 -8.14 -6.14 13.93
C GLU A 119 -7.18 -6.27 15.13
N ALA A 120 -5.99 -5.66 15.04
CA ALA A 120 -5.03 -5.56 16.14
C ALA A 120 -5.40 -4.49 17.19
N GLY A 121 -6.47 -3.72 16.98
CA GLY A 121 -7.03 -2.75 17.94
C GLY A 121 -6.62 -1.30 17.70
N ALA A 122 -5.80 -1.00 16.71
CA ALA A 122 -5.36 0.37 16.44
C ALA A 122 -6.46 1.23 15.79
N GLU A 123 -6.42 2.54 16.05
CA GLU A 123 -7.06 3.53 15.18
C GLU A 123 -6.15 3.84 14.01
N VAL A 124 -6.69 3.84 12.78
CA VAL A 124 -5.89 4.07 11.56
C VAL A 124 -6.28 5.38 10.90
N VAL A 125 -5.28 6.20 10.57
CA VAL A 125 -5.44 7.41 9.77
C VAL A 125 -4.67 7.27 8.46
N LEU A 126 -5.29 7.65 7.34
CA LEU A 126 -4.69 7.55 6.02
C LEU A 126 -4.35 8.95 5.47
N SER A 127 -3.20 9.10 4.81
CA SER A 127 -2.81 10.36 4.15
C SER A 127 -3.71 10.72 2.97
N ARG A 128 -4.38 9.74 2.38
CA ARG A 128 -5.37 9.88 1.30
C ARG A 128 -6.49 8.85 1.47
N ASN A 129 -7.67 9.19 0.99
CA ASN A 129 -8.89 8.37 1.15
C ASN A 129 -9.41 7.79 -0.18
N SER A 130 -8.64 7.90 -1.23
CA SER A 130 -8.90 7.27 -2.53
C SER A 130 -7.62 7.21 -3.36
N ASP A 131 -7.66 6.44 -4.45
CA ASP A 131 -6.59 6.43 -5.47
C ASP A 131 -6.89 7.40 -6.63
N ASP A 132 -7.98 8.15 -6.56
CA ASP A 132 -8.40 9.12 -7.57
C ASP A 132 -7.76 10.50 -7.34
N GLY A 133 -7.50 11.22 -8.43
CA GLY A 133 -7.03 12.60 -8.38
C GLY A 133 -5.56 12.75 -8.00
N VAL A 134 -5.16 13.99 -7.69
CA VAL A 134 -3.83 14.34 -7.19
C VAL A 134 -3.87 14.31 -5.68
N GLY A 135 -2.97 13.58 -5.07
CA GLY A 135 -2.91 13.45 -3.60
C GLY A 135 -2.14 14.57 -2.91
N PRO A 136 -2.02 14.46 -1.57
CA PRO A 136 -1.22 15.40 -0.79
C PRO A 136 0.23 15.41 -1.26
N CYS A 137 0.91 16.55 -1.06
CA CYS A 137 2.33 16.68 -1.31
C CYS A 137 3.15 15.90 -0.27
N VAL A 138 4.41 15.61 -0.59
CA VAL A 138 5.29 14.79 0.25
C VAL A 138 5.59 15.39 1.64
N ASP A 139 5.49 16.70 1.81
CA ASP A 139 5.57 17.37 3.10
C ASP A 139 4.30 17.18 3.94
N GLU A 140 3.13 17.30 3.30
CA GLU A 140 1.84 17.04 3.96
C GLU A 140 1.70 15.58 4.38
N ARG A 141 2.30 14.62 3.61
CA ARG A 141 2.29 13.18 3.90
C ARG A 141 3.11 12.79 5.12
N GLY A 142 4.07 13.61 5.55
CA GLY A 142 4.75 13.44 6.83
C GLY A 142 3.99 14.10 7.98
N GLY A 143 3.61 15.38 7.79
CA GLY A 143 2.97 16.18 8.82
C GLY A 143 1.56 15.73 9.23
N PHE A 144 0.83 14.94 8.40
CA PHE A 144 -0.49 14.45 8.80
C PHE A 144 -0.43 13.45 9.96
N ALA A 145 0.75 12.90 10.25
CA ALA A 145 0.97 11.91 11.30
C ALA A 145 1.27 12.52 12.68
N ASP A 146 1.24 13.85 12.83
CA ASP A 146 1.65 14.54 14.07
C ASP A 146 0.90 14.09 15.34
N ASP A 147 -0.33 13.60 15.21
CA ASP A 147 -1.15 13.09 16.32
C ASP A 147 -1.17 11.55 16.38
N ALA A 148 -0.33 10.85 15.62
CA ALA A 148 -0.23 9.39 15.60
C ALA A 148 0.93 8.89 16.50
N ASP A 149 0.95 7.58 16.75
CA ASP A 149 2.03 6.91 17.50
C ASP A 149 3.15 6.41 16.57
N ALA A 150 2.84 6.13 15.29
CA ALA A 150 3.81 5.80 14.26
C ALA A 150 3.27 6.13 12.86
N LEU A 151 4.19 6.26 11.89
CA LEU A 151 3.91 6.43 10.46
C LEU A 151 4.56 5.32 9.63
N VAL A 152 3.76 4.68 8.79
CA VAL A 152 4.24 3.76 7.76
C VAL A 152 3.88 4.30 6.38
N SER A 153 4.89 4.62 5.56
CA SER A 153 4.71 5.04 4.17
C SER A 153 4.98 3.85 3.24
N LEU A 154 4.02 3.55 2.37
CA LEU A 154 4.03 2.39 1.48
C LEU A 154 4.43 2.82 0.07
N HIS A 155 5.43 2.13 -0.48
CA HIS A 155 5.98 2.29 -1.82
C HIS A 155 6.45 0.94 -2.39
N ALA A 156 6.76 0.93 -3.69
CA ALA A 156 7.47 -0.16 -4.34
C ALA A 156 8.44 0.42 -5.38
N ASN A 157 9.68 0.01 -5.30
CA ASN A 157 10.77 0.52 -6.13
C ASN A 157 10.62 0.08 -7.60
N GLY A 158 11.29 0.79 -8.50
CA GLY A 158 11.29 0.45 -9.92
C GLY A 158 12.54 0.93 -10.63
N THR A 159 13.50 0.04 -10.80
CA THR A 159 14.72 0.32 -11.54
C THR A 159 14.63 -0.19 -12.98
N GLU A 160 15.53 0.30 -13.87
CA GLU A 160 15.64 -0.23 -15.22
C GLU A 160 16.34 -1.61 -15.26
N ASP A 161 17.01 -1.98 -14.17
CA ASP A 161 17.64 -3.30 -14.02
C ASP A 161 16.60 -4.32 -13.52
N ARG A 162 16.09 -5.14 -14.42
CA ARG A 162 15.11 -6.18 -14.12
C ARG A 162 15.65 -7.36 -13.30
N SER A 163 16.93 -7.38 -13.02
CA SER A 163 17.53 -8.34 -12.09
C SER A 163 17.57 -7.84 -10.65
N ALA A 164 17.38 -6.54 -10.43
CA ALA A 164 17.15 -5.99 -9.11
C ALA A 164 15.87 -6.61 -8.54
N HIS A 165 15.86 -6.96 -7.26
CA HIS A 165 14.73 -7.61 -6.59
C HIS A 165 14.79 -7.40 -5.09
N GLY A 166 13.64 -7.60 -4.44
CA GLY A 166 13.52 -7.57 -3.00
C GLY A 166 13.19 -6.19 -2.42
N PHE A 167 12.83 -6.20 -1.16
CA PHE A 167 12.41 -5.01 -0.41
C PHE A 167 13.58 -4.26 0.23
N HIS A 168 13.35 -3.01 0.62
CA HIS A 168 14.18 -2.31 1.59
C HIS A 168 13.34 -1.32 2.42
N VAL A 169 13.78 -1.07 3.65
CA VAL A 169 13.10 -0.17 4.58
C VAL A 169 13.98 1.04 4.83
N VAL A 170 13.38 2.21 4.85
CA VAL A 170 14.06 3.49 5.01
C VAL A 170 13.56 4.21 6.26
N ALA A 171 14.50 4.72 7.06
CA ALA A 171 14.25 5.69 8.13
C ALA A 171 14.97 7.01 7.85
N ALA A 172 14.55 8.10 8.49
CA ALA A 172 15.23 9.38 8.41
C ALA A 172 16.03 9.65 9.68
N PRO A 173 17.22 10.30 9.58
CA PRO A 173 17.95 10.76 10.76
C PRO A 173 17.23 11.95 11.41
N ALA A 174 17.55 12.27 12.65
CA ALA A 174 17.03 13.45 13.34
C ALA A 174 17.12 14.74 12.50
N GLY A 175 16.15 15.64 12.66
CA GLY A 175 15.99 16.82 11.83
C GLY A 175 15.16 17.91 12.46
N GLU A 176 14.43 18.67 11.62
CA GLU A 176 13.61 19.79 12.09
C GLU A 176 12.35 19.30 12.84
N HIS A 177 11.76 18.18 12.40
CA HIS A 177 10.49 17.65 12.89
C HIS A 177 10.66 16.47 13.87
N ALA A 178 11.74 15.69 13.75
CA ALA A 178 12.07 14.56 14.62
C ALA A 178 13.35 14.83 15.39
N ASP A 179 13.34 14.62 16.70
CA ASP A 179 14.55 14.65 17.53
C ASP A 179 15.33 13.30 17.46
N GLU A 180 16.42 13.19 18.22
CA GLU A 180 17.25 11.97 18.23
C GLU A 180 16.46 10.76 18.76
N GLU A 181 15.56 10.93 19.74
CA GLU A 181 14.76 9.84 20.31
C GLU A 181 13.77 9.31 19.28
N THR A 182 13.08 10.19 18.57
CA THR A 182 12.17 9.83 17.46
C THR A 182 12.91 9.15 16.31
N ALA A 183 14.11 9.63 15.96
CA ALA A 183 14.93 9.01 14.92
C ALA A 183 15.40 7.59 15.32
N GLU A 184 15.84 7.41 16.57
CA GLU A 184 16.22 6.10 17.10
C GLU A 184 15.03 5.13 17.11
N ALA A 185 13.82 5.59 17.49
CA ALA A 185 12.60 4.80 17.42
C ALA A 185 12.21 4.44 15.97
N SER A 186 12.42 5.35 15.01
CA SER A 186 12.24 5.06 13.59
C SER A 186 13.20 3.98 13.08
N GLU A 187 14.45 4.01 13.50
CA GLU A 187 15.42 2.98 13.14
C GLU A 187 15.09 1.62 13.78
N GLN A 188 14.54 1.62 15.00
CA GLN A 188 14.08 0.39 15.65
C GLN A 188 12.88 -0.20 14.90
N LEU A 189 11.89 0.62 14.55
CA LEU A 189 10.75 0.18 13.76
C LEU A 189 11.17 -0.32 12.37
N ALA A 190 12.14 0.36 11.74
CA ALA A 190 12.67 -0.09 10.45
C ALA A 190 13.37 -1.46 10.56
N SER A 191 14.09 -1.72 11.67
CA SER A 191 14.75 -3.00 11.90
C SER A 191 13.74 -4.12 12.15
N ALA A 192 12.73 -3.87 12.99
CA ALA A 192 11.66 -4.82 13.26
C ALA A 192 10.89 -5.17 11.96
N LEU A 193 10.64 -4.18 11.10
CA LEU A 193 9.97 -4.41 9.82
C LEU A 193 10.82 -5.22 8.85
N VAL A 194 12.16 -5.06 8.85
CA VAL A 194 13.05 -5.91 8.07
C VAL A 194 12.93 -7.36 8.54
N ASP A 195 13.03 -7.59 9.86
CA ASP A 195 12.97 -8.93 10.43
C ASP A 195 11.60 -9.59 10.15
N ALA A 196 10.50 -8.87 10.33
CA ALA A 196 9.14 -9.36 10.06
C ALA A 196 8.91 -9.71 8.56
N LEU A 197 9.44 -8.91 7.63
CA LEU A 197 9.34 -9.22 6.20
C LEU A 197 10.19 -10.44 5.81
N GLU A 198 11.36 -10.63 6.43
CA GLU A 198 12.17 -11.84 6.23
C GLU A 198 11.48 -13.08 6.81
N ASP A 199 10.78 -12.97 7.95
CA ASP A 199 10.00 -14.06 8.55
C ASP A 199 8.80 -14.46 7.66
N GLU A 200 8.26 -13.51 6.89
CA GLU A 200 7.26 -13.73 5.84
C GLU A 200 7.86 -14.19 4.50
N ASP A 201 9.12 -14.63 4.47
CA ASP A 201 9.83 -15.10 3.28
C ASP A 201 9.99 -14.03 2.16
N PHE A 202 9.92 -12.73 2.47
CA PHE A 202 10.33 -11.69 1.53
C PHE A 202 11.85 -11.57 1.51
N ALA A 203 12.43 -11.42 0.31
CA ALA A 203 13.87 -11.26 0.18
C ALA A 203 14.27 -9.79 0.31
N PRO A 204 15.28 -9.43 1.13
CA PRO A 204 15.81 -8.07 1.13
C PRO A 204 16.53 -7.76 -0.18
N ASN A 205 16.48 -6.51 -0.63
CA ASN A 205 17.15 -6.07 -1.84
C ASN A 205 18.67 -5.99 -1.60
N PRO A 206 19.48 -6.80 -2.31
CA PRO A 206 20.93 -6.90 -2.05
C PRO A 206 21.72 -5.62 -2.39
N ALA A 207 21.10 -4.63 -3.01
CA ALA A 207 21.72 -3.34 -3.31
C ALA A 207 21.69 -2.37 -2.11
N TYR A 208 20.96 -2.70 -1.05
CA TYR A 208 20.78 -1.87 0.14
C TYR A 208 21.16 -2.64 1.40
N ASP A 209 21.85 -1.97 2.31
CA ASP A 209 22.02 -2.45 3.70
C ASP A 209 20.77 -1.99 4.48
N SER A 210 19.69 -2.77 4.45
CA SER A 210 18.42 -2.44 5.11
C SER A 210 18.49 -2.76 6.61
N PRO A 211 17.95 -1.87 7.48
CA PRO A 211 17.34 -0.59 7.18
C PRO A 211 18.32 0.48 6.67
N VAL A 212 17.83 1.32 5.76
CA VAL A 212 18.62 2.41 5.18
C VAL A 212 18.29 3.72 5.89
N VAL A 213 19.29 4.43 6.43
CA VAL A 213 19.08 5.76 6.99
C VAL A 213 19.47 6.82 5.95
N ARG A 214 18.49 7.65 5.52
CA ARG A 214 18.71 8.68 4.50
C ARG A 214 17.84 9.91 4.73
N SER A 215 18.28 11.08 4.27
CA SER A 215 17.67 12.38 4.58
C SER A 215 17.00 13.07 3.39
N ASP A 216 16.80 12.39 2.26
CA ASP A 216 16.26 12.99 1.03
C ASP A 216 14.78 12.66 0.79
N LEU A 217 14.12 11.95 1.73
CA LEU A 217 12.70 11.65 1.68
C LEU A 217 11.91 12.64 2.54
N SER A 218 11.18 13.54 1.87
CA SER A 218 10.45 14.62 2.51
C SER A 218 9.35 14.12 3.45
N THR A 219 8.64 13.05 3.08
CA THR A 219 7.63 12.41 3.94
C THR A 219 8.23 12.06 5.30
N LEU A 220 9.35 11.34 5.34
CA LEU A 220 10.01 10.99 6.59
C LEU A 220 10.62 12.20 7.31
N ASN A 221 11.12 13.18 6.57
CA ASN A 221 11.70 14.39 7.17
C ASN A 221 10.68 15.29 7.88
N HIS A 222 9.37 15.21 7.50
CA HIS A 222 8.30 15.99 8.11
C HIS A 222 7.51 15.21 9.17
N ALA A 223 7.79 13.93 9.36
CA ALA A 223 7.18 13.16 10.44
C ALA A 223 7.78 13.59 11.78
N SER A 224 6.93 13.83 12.79
CA SER A 224 7.30 14.14 14.17
C SER A 224 7.19 12.92 15.10
N VAL A 225 6.82 11.77 14.55
CA VAL A 225 6.64 10.47 15.22
C VAL A 225 7.58 9.43 14.59
N PRO A 226 7.80 8.26 15.22
CA PRO A 226 8.53 7.16 14.60
C PRO A 226 7.97 6.85 13.21
N ALA A 227 8.82 6.89 12.18
CA ALA A 227 8.38 6.83 10.78
C ALA A 227 9.30 5.98 9.92
N VAL A 228 8.70 5.12 9.11
CA VAL A 228 9.40 4.29 8.11
C VAL A 228 8.76 4.41 6.74
N LEU A 229 9.57 4.22 5.70
CA LEU A 229 9.09 4.03 4.34
C LEU A 229 9.53 2.65 3.86
N LEU A 230 8.56 1.84 3.46
CA LEU A 230 8.79 0.54 2.86
C LEU A 230 8.79 0.65 1.34
N GLU A 231 9.87 0.22 0.72
CA GLU A 231 9.94 -0.15 -0.69
C GLU A 231 9.78 -1.68 -0.78
N ALA A 232 8.55 -2.13 -0.99
CA ALA A 232 8.15 -3.53 -0.76
C ALA A 232 8.71 -4.53 -1.78
N GLY A 233 9.30 -4.07 -2.88
CA GLY A 233 9.91 -4.88 -3.93
C GLY A 233 10.21 -4.06 -5.17
N GLU A 234 10.76 -4.69 -6.18
CA GLU A 234 11.10 -4.07 -7.47
C GLU A 234 10.01 -4.35 -8.51
N MET A 235 9.15 -3.38 -8.80
CA MET A 235 8.01 -3.56 -9.71
C MET A 235 8.42 -3.96 -11.15
N ARG A 236 9.68 -3.78 -11.54
CA ARG A 236 10.21 -4.19 -12.84
C ARG A 236 10.84 -5.58 -12.83
N ASN A 237 10.90 -6.24 -11.67
CA ASN A 237 11.25 -7.65 -11.52
C ASN A 237 9.99 -8.51 -11.63
N ALA A 238 10.03 -9.59 -12.39
CA ALA A 238 8.83 -10.39 -12.66
C ALA A 238 8.33 -11.18 -11.43
N ASP A 239 9.24 -11.62 -10.57
CA ASP A 239 8.90 -12.39 -9.37
C ASP A 239 8.33 -11.45 -8.29
N ASP A 240 8.96 -10.28 -8.07
CA ASP A 240 8.45 -9.26 -7.15
C ASP A 240 7.09 -8.71 -7.64
N ALA A 241 6.97 -8.40 -8.94
CA ALA A 241 5.73 -7.93 -9.53
C ALA A 241 4.56 -8.90 -9.27
N ALA A 242 4.80 -10.21 -9.39
CA ALA A 242 3.78 -11.22 -9.14
C ALA A 242 3.32 -11.25 -7.67
N LEU A 243 4.21 -10.96 -6.71
CA LEU A 243 3.86 -10.81 -5.29
C LEU A 243 3.06 -9.52 -5.07
N LEU A 244 3.58 -8.39 -5.56
CA LEU A 244 2.99 -7.07 -5.35
C LEU A 244 1.59 -6.92 -5.99
N GLU A 245 1.31 -7.62 -7.10
CA GLU A 245 0.01 -7.65 -7.77
C GLU A 245 -1.00 -8.60 -7.10
N SER A 246 -0.56 -9.47 -6.19
CA SER A 246 -1.43 -10.46 -5.55
C SER A 246 -1.99 -9.97 -4.22
N SER A 247 -3.25 -10.28 -3.91
CA SER A 247 -3.83 -9.99 -2.59
C SER A 247 -3.09 -10.73 -1.48
N ASP A 248 -2.65 -11.96 -1.71
CA ASP A 248 -1.86 -12.74 -0.76
C ASP A 248 -0.53 -12.05 -0.40
N GLY A 249 0.18 -11.51 -1.41
CA GLY A 249 1.41 -10.75 -1.16
C GLY A 249 1.16 -9.44 -0.40
N GLN A 250 0.08 -8.74 -0.73
CA GLN A 250 -0.31 -7.49 -0.06
C GLN A 250 -0.74 -7.73 1.39
N GLU A 251 -1.50 -8.80 1.66
CA GLU A 251 -1.90 -9.22 3.01
C GLU A 251 -0.68 -9.60 3.86
N ARG A 252 0.27 -10.38 3.33
CA ARG A 252 1.51 -10.74 4.03
C ARG A 252 2.40 -9.52 4.33
N ILE A 253 2.45 -8.53 3.44
CA ILE A 253 3.13 -7.26 3.72
C ILE A 253 2.42 -6.54 4.87
N ALA A 254 1.10 -6.52 4.88
CA ALA A 254 0.31 -5.90 5.95
C ALA A 254 0.55 -6.60 7.29
N ASP A 255 0.55 -7.93 7.31
CA ASP A 255 0.81 -8.74 8.52
C ASP A 255 2.22 -8.46 9.08
N ALA A 256 3.26 -8.43 8.23
CA ALA A 256 4.62 -8.09 8.64
C ALA A 256 4.72 -6.68 9.24
N ILE A 257 3.98 -5.71 8.70
CA ILE A 257 3.95 -4.35 9.25
C ILE A 257 3.27 -4.33 10.62
N VAL A 258 2.17 -5.07 10.81
CA VAL A 258 1.50 -5.19 12.11
C VAL A 258 2.44 -5.82 13.13
N ASP A 259 3.11 -6.92 12.78
CA ASP A 259 4.06 -7.60 13.67
C ASP A 259 5.20 -6.68 14.11
N ALA A 260 5.77 -5.91 13.19
CA ALA A 260 6.81 -4.93 13.51
C ALA A 260 6.31 -3.81 14.43
N LEU A 261 5.09 -3.31 14.22
CA LEU A 261 4.49 -2.28 15.07
C LEU A 261 4.18 -2.83 16.47
N VAL A 262 3.68 -4.06 16.57
CA VAL A 262 3.45 -4.74 17.85
C VAL A 262 4.77 -4.92 18.60
N GLU A 263 5.85 -5.35 17.94
CA GLU A 263 7.16 -5.54 18.59
C GLU A 263 7.69 -4.24 19.21
N VAL A 264 7.47 -3.10 18.52
CA VAL A 264 8.09 -1.81 18.94
C VAL A 264 7.17 -1.00 19.86
N LEU A 265 5.83 -1.08 19.68
CA LEU A 265 4.88 -0.22 20.38
C LEU A 265 4.14 -0.93 21.52
N ASP A 266 4.13 -2.28 21.57
CA ASP A 266 3.53 -3.01 22.69
C ASP A 266 4.45 -2.87 23.93
N PRO A 267 3.98 -2.25 25.06
CA PRO A 267 4.82 -1.87 26.20
C PRO A 267 5.25 -3.06 27.09
#